data_8750c57a8bffeb67827f01523d32eef9
#
_entry.id   8750c57a8bffeb67827f01523d32eef9
#
_cell.length_a   1.000
_cell.length_b   1.000
_cell.length_c   1.000
_cell.angle_alpha   90.00
_cell.angle_beta   90.00
_cell.angle_gamma   90.00
#
_symmetry.space_group_name_H-M   'P 1'
#
loop_
_entity.id
_entity.type
_entity.pdbx_description
1 polymer ?
#
loop_
_entity_poly.entity_id
_entity_poly.type
_entity_poly.pdbx_seq_one_letter_code
_entity_poly.pdbx_strand_id
1 'polypeptide(L)'
;TANTLITGQTTIASGAVASSADELLLSDASAGTFKRVTVDNLISSAGGLTALVADTSPQLGGNLDTNSSNILIDDAHFIGDENGNEQIIFQTTSSAVNQIDITNAATGSGPSIVATGSDTNIDLTLNPKGSGTVNIDTNVEVSDGLIELKTGTGSVAKIKFYCESGNQHAQTLQAAPHSAGSSAVLVLPVTSGNLIGTGDTGTLPLAAIDIDGGTDIGAALTTSDLIVVDDGAGGTNRKAALSRMV
;
A
#
# COMPACT_ATOMS: atom_id res chain seq x y z
N THR A 1 72.29 10.94 19.88
CA THR A 1 71.12 10.87 20.76
C THR A 1 69.86 10.63 19.90
N ALA A 2 68.91 9.85 20.37
CA ALA A 2 67.70 9.46 19.62
C ALA A 2 66.93 10.64 18.98
N ASN A 3 67.05 11.84 19.49
CA ASN A 3 66.38 13.01 18.98
C ASN A 3 66.97 13.55 17.66
N THR A 4 68.24 13.29 17.36
CA THR A 4 68.88 13.73 16.12
C THR A 4 68.53 12.84 14.94
N LEU A 5 68.11 11.59 15.18
CA LEU A 5 67.79 10.64 14.16
C LEU A 5 66.43 10.95 13.47
N ILE A 6 65.56 11.66 14.18
CA ILE A 6 64.20 11.97 13.68
C ILE A 6 64.12 13.38 13.13
N THR A 7 64.78 14.36 13.78
CA THR A 7 64.66 15.78 13.43
C THR A 7 65.44 16.21 12.18
N GLY A 8 66.38 15.39 11.69
CA GLY A 8 67.17 15.67 10.49
C GLY A 8 66.61 15.03 9.20
N GLN A 9 65.46 14.34 9.24
CA GLN A 9 64.91 13.65 8.09
C GLN A 9 63.94 14.53 7.31
N THR A 10 63.94 14.36 5.99
CA THR A 10 62.97 15.02 5.13
C THR A 10 61.59 14.35 5.32
N THR A 11 60.55 15.16 5.46
CA THR A 11 59.18 14.66 5.56
C THR A 11 58.77 13.99 4.24
N ILE A 12 58.13 12.85 4.32
CA ILE A 12 57.53 12.20 3.17
C ILE A 12 56.30 13.02 2.76
N ALA A 13 56.19 13.38 1.47
CA ALA A 13 55.07 14.12 0.93
C ALA A 13 53.78 13.29 1.04
N SER A 14 52.66 13.97 1.22
CA SER A 14 51.33 13.30 1.21
C SER A 14 51.14 12.52 -0.10
N GLY A 15 50.75 11.26 0.02
CA GLY A 15 50.59 10.34 -1.12
C GLY A 15 51.86 9.64 -1.61
N ALA A 16 53.03 9.95 -1.02
CA ALA A 16 54.30 9.30 -1.38
C ALA A 16 54.63 8.06 -0.51
N VAL A 17 53.76 7.70 0.44
CA VAL A 17 53.92 6.53 1.29
C VAL A 17 53.52 5.27 0.50
N ALA A 18 54.46 4.37 0.27
CA ALA A 18 54.20 3.03 -0.28
C ALA A 18 53.87 2.07 0.88
N SER A 19 52.60 1.88 1.17
CA SER A 19 52.17 1.22 2.42
C SER A 19 52.69 -0.21 2.61
N SER A 20 52.96 -0.93 1.50
CA SER A 20 53.54 -2.28 1.51
C SER A 20 55.05 -2.31 1.61
N ALA A 21 55.75 -1.21 1.32
CA ALA A 21 57.20 -1.13 1.25
C ALA A 21 57.80 -0.21 2.31
N ASP A 22 57.12 0.88 2.64
CA ASP A 22 57.61 1.82 3.66
C ASP A 22 57.38 1.25 5.06
N GLU A 23 58.38 1.44 5.91
CA GLU A 23 58.38 0.85 7.24
C GLU A 23 58.55 1.93 8.33
N LEU A 24 57.84 1.71 9.42
CA LEU A 24 57.96 2.47 10.66
C LEU A 24 58.79 1.71 11.68
N LEU A 25 59.57 2.45 12.45
CA LEU A 25 60.31 1.88 13.58
C LEU A 25 59.46 1.99 14.85
N LEU A 26 59.04 0.86 15.39
CA LEU A 26 58.30 0.78 16.62
C LEU A 26 59.13 0.20 17.77
N SER A 27 58.95 0.70 18.98
CA SER A 27 59.47 0.07 20.20
C SER A 27 58.52 -1.08 20.58
N ASP A 28 59.01 -2.31 20.51
CA ASP A 28 58.32 -3.48 21.02
C ASP A 28 58.58 -3.58 22.53
N ALA A 29 57.60 -3.14 23.31
CA ALA A 29 57.72 -3.10 24.77
C ALA A 29 57.82 -4.53 25.38
N SER A 30 57.25 -5.53 24.72
CA SER A 30 57.30 -6.93 25.18
C SER A 30 58.67 -7.58 25.02
N ALA A 31 59.40 -7.18 23.97
CA ALA A 31 60.72 -7.68 23.67
C ALA A 31 61.87 -6.75 24.09
N GLY A 32 61.56 -5.53 24.49
CA GLY A 32 62.56 -4.51 24.84
C GLY A 32 63.42 -4.07 23.67
N THR A 33 62.96 -4.26 22.42
CA THR A 33 63.73 -4.02 21.18
C THR A 33 62.93 -3.15 20.22
N PHE A 34 63.64 -2.52 19.27
CA PHE A 34 62.98 -1.84 18.14
C PHE A 34 62.71 -2.82 17.01
N LYS A 35 61.55 -2.78 16.44
CA LYS A 35 61.16 -3.55 15.27
C LYS A 35 60.62 -2.62 14.18
N ARG A 36 60.83 -3.04 12.94
CA ARG A 36 60.25 -2.40 11.77
C ARG A 36 58.88 -3.03 11.48
N VAL A 37 57.91 -2.20 11.15
CA VAL A 37 56.58 -2.62 10.71
C VAL A 37 56.25 -1.85 9.44
N THR A 38 55.70 -2.53 8.44
CA THR A 38 55.17 -1.85 7.25
C THR A 38 53.91 -1.05 7.62
N VAL A 39 53.64 -0.01 6.85
CA VAL A 39 52.44 0.82 7.05
C VAL A 39 51.17 -0.03 6.92
N ASP A 40 51.11 -0.99 5.98
CA ASP A 40 50.02 -1.95 5.82
C ASP A 40 49.79 -2.78 7.09
N ASN A 41 50.85 -3.33 7.66
CA ASN A 41 50.74 -4.12 8.90
C ASN A 41 50.30 -3.26 10.09
N LEU A 42 50.74 -2.00 10.16
CA LEU A 42 50.28 -1.08 11.20
C LEU A 42 48.81 -0.74 11.07
N ILE A 43 48.36 -0.41 9.85
CA ILE A 43 46.96 -0.08 9.58
C ILE A 43 46.08 -1.30 9.86
N SER A 44 46.47 -2.49 9.41
CA SER A 44 45.75 -3.74 9.66
C SER A 44 45.67 -4.07 11.15
N SER A 45 46.76 -3.85 11.90
CA SER A 45 46.84 -4.12 13.35
C SER A 45 46.03 -3.07 14.16
N ALA A 46 45.91 -1.85 13.65
CA ALA A 46 45.12 -0.78 14.26
C ALA A 46 43.63 -0.89 13.99
N GLY A 47 43.16 -1.95 13.30
CA GLY A 47 41.75 -2.11 12.90
C GLY A 47 41.32 -1.14 11.79
N GLY A 48 42.30 -0.59 11.04
CA GLY A 48 42.00 0.18 9.82
C GLY A 48 41.46 -0.74 8.75
N LEU A 49 40.20 -0.57 8.39
CA LEU A 49 39.55 -1.35 7.34
C LEU A 49 40.17 -0.98 5.97
N THR A 50 40.93 -1.87 5.37
CA THR A 50 41.37 -1.72 3.98
C THR A 50 40.24 -1.98 2.98
N ALA A 51 39.23 -2.75 3.38
CA ALA A 51 37.93 -2.89 2.71
C ALA A 51 36.90 -3.41 3.72
N LEU A 52 35.69 -2.92 3.65
CA LEU A 52 34.57 -3.39 4.47
C LEU A 52 34.27 -4.89 4.23
N VAL A 53 34.61 -5.40 3.05
CA VAL A 53 34.47 -6.83 2.69
C VAL A 53 35.32 -7.78 3.59
N ALA A 54 36.34 -7.29 4.23
CA ALA A 54 37.16 -8.09 5.15
C ALA A 54 36.58 -8.23 6.55
N ASP A 55 35.57 -7.42 6.90
CA ASP A 55 34.89 -7.50 8.18
C ASP A 55 33.61 -8.38 8.01
N THR A 56 33.60 -9.51 8.72
CA THR A 56 32.47 -10.45 8.69
C THR A 56 31.31 -10.03 9.59
N SER A 57 31.51 -8.98 10.38
CA SER A 57 30.48 -8.44 11.32
C SER A 57 30.57 -6.91 11.43
N PRO A 58 30.47 -6.18 10.31
CA PRO A 58 30.67 -4.73 10.31
C PRO A 58 29.62 -4.05 11.18
N GLN A 59 30.06 -3.22 12.12
CA GLN A 59 29.20 -2.41 12.98
C GLN A 59 29.47 -0.93 12.70
N LEU A 60 28.40 -0.19 12.44
CA LEU A 60 28.48 1.26 12.28
C LEU A 60 28.26 1.93 13.63
N GLY A 61 29.19 2.76 14.07
CA GLY A 61 29.06 3.56 15.28
C GLY A 61 28.10 4.76 15.15
N GLY A 62 27.48 4.93 13.99
CA GLY A 62 26.54 5.98 13.64
C GLY A 62 25.73 5.64 12.39
N ASN A 63 25.02 6.61 11.83
CA ASN A 63 24.24 6.43 10.62
C ASN A 63 25.14 6.12 9.41
N LEU A 64 24.66 5.28 8.49
CA LEU A 64 25.29 5.10 7.19
C LEU A 64 24.95 6.31 6.29
N ASP A 65 25.92 7.18 6.07
CA ASP A 65 25.85 8.22 5.05
C ASP A 65 26.46 7.67 3.74
N THR A 66 25.64 7.55 2.72
CA THR A 66 26.06 7.02 1.42
C THR A 66 26.82 8.04 0.56
N ASN A 67 26.90 9.28 1.01
CA ASN A 67 27.61 10.38 0.34
C ASN A 67 27.30 10.45 -1.18
N SER A 68 26.00 10.47 -1.52
CA SER A 68 25.47 10.48 -2.90
C SER A 68 25.73 9.20 -3.72
N SER A 69 26.14 8.11 -3.08
CA SER A 69 26.27 6.79 -3.71
C SER A 69 25.03 5.94 -3.45
N ASN A 70 24.78 4.97 -4.34
CA ASN A 70 23.67 4.03 -4.19
C ASN A 70 24.03 2.88 -3.23
N ILE A 71 23.02 2.30 -2.59
CA ILE A 71 23.11 1.00 -1.94
C ILE A 71 22.58 -0.03 -2.95
N LEU A 72 23.43 -0.98 -3.37
CA LEU A 72 23.04 -2.06 -4.27
C LEU A 72 22.77 -3.30 -3.43
N ILE A 73 21.59 -3.87 -3.59
CA ILE A 73 21.14 -5.09 -2.89
C ILE A 73 20.89 -6.16 -3.96
N ASP A 74 21.51 -7.32 -3.79
CA ASP A 74 21.34 -8.44 -4.70
C ASP A 74 19.95 -9.05 -4.62
N ASP A 75 19.60 -9.87 -5.64
CA ASP A 75 18.32 -10.58 -5.70
C ASP A 75 18.09 -11.44 -4.47
N ALA A 76 16.86 -11.44 -3.96
CA ALA A 76 16.42 -12.15 -2.78
C ALA A 76 17.19 -11.79 -1.48
N HIS A 77 17.91 -10.66 -1.46
CA HIS A 77 18.50 -10.12 -0.23
C HIS A 77 17.56 -9.09 0.42
N PHE A 78 17.79 -8.77 1.69
CA PHE A 78 16.84 -8.06 2.51
C PHE A 78 17.46 -7.00 3.42
N ILE A 79 16.64 -6.08 3.88
CA ILE A 79 16.86 -5.29 5.08
C ILE A 79 16.14 -6.00 6.22
N GLY A 80 16.86 -6.34 7.28
CA GLY A 80 16.35 -7.12 8.41
C GLY A 80 16.27 -6.37 9.73
N ASP A 81 15.74 -7.03 10.75
CA ASP A 81 15.75 -6.59 12.13
C ASP A 81 17.05 -7.03 12.86
N GLU A 82 17.17 -6.65 14.13
CA GLU A 82 18.33 -7.00 14.97
C GLU A 82 18.50 -8.50 15.24
N ASN A 83 17.45 -9.31 14.99
CA ASN A 83 17.48 -10.77 15.16
C ASN A 83 17.72 -11.50 13.84
N GLY A 84 17.88 -10.76 12.73
CA GLY A 84 18.10 -11.31 11.40
C GLY A 84 16.85 -11.73 10.66
N ASN A 85 15.64 -11.31 11.12
CA ASN A 85 14.41 -11.55 10.39
C ASN A 85 14.24 -10.52 9.28
N GLU A 86 13.70 -10.96 8.14
CA GLU A 86 13.48 -10.13 6.97
C GLU A 86 12.34 -9.12 7.23
N GLN A 87 12.59 -7.84 6.98
CA GLN A 87 11.57 -6.79 6.98
C GLN A 87 11.20 -6.36 5.57
N ILE A 88 12.17 -6.21 4.68
CA ILE A 88 11.97 -5.87 3.28
C ILE A 88 12.89 -6.75 2.45
N ILE A 89 12.34 -7.59 1.59
CA ILE A 89 13.08 -8.43 0.65
C ILE A 89 13.05 -7.76 -0.72
N PHE A 90 14.21 -7.61 -1.35
CA PHE A 90 14.35 -7.07 -2.69
C PHE A 90 14.39 -8.22 -3.71
N GLN A 91 13.44 -8.20 -4.65
CA GLN A 91 13.38 -9.15 -5.76
C GLN A 91 13.74 -8.41 -7.04
N THR A 92 14.65 -8.94 -7.82
CA THR A 92 15.08 -8.30 -9.05
C THR A 92 14.45 -8.95 -10.28
N THR A 93 14.18 -8.13 -11.27
CA THR A 93 13.73 -8.57 -12.59
C THR A 93 14.78 -8.16 -13.61
N SER A 94 15.20 -9.09 -14.47
CA SER A 94 16.12 -8.78 -15.55
C SER A 94 15.55 -7.70 -16.46
N SER A 95 16.35 -6.66 -16.74
CA SER A 95 15.97 -5.51 -17.56
C SER A 95 14.76 -4.74 -17.02
N ALA A 96 14.61 -4.67 -15.69
CA ALA A 96 13.56 -3.85 -15.07
C ALA A 96 13.69 -2.38 -15.48
N VAL A 97 12.57 -1.76 -15.80
CA VAL A 97 12.45 -0.34 -16.21
C VAL A 97 11.46 0.44 -15.34
N ASN A 98 10.75 -0.25 -14.45
CA ASN A 98 9.74 0.31 -13.55
C ASN A 98 10.14 0.04 -12.10
N GLN A 99 9.84 0.98 -11.22
CA GLN A 99 10.18 0.92 -9.80
C GLN A 99 9.11 1.57 -8.92
N ILE A 100 9.32 1.53 -7.63
CA ILE A 100 8.54 2.27 -6.64
C ILE A 100 9.40 3.41 -6.11
N ASP A 101 8.89 4.64 -6.21
CA ASP A 101 9.49 5.80 -5.58
C ASP A 101 8.79 6.08 -4.24
N ILE A 102 9.60 6.24 -3.19
CA ILE A 102 9.15 6.65 -1.86
C ILE A 102 9.69 8.05 -1.60
N THR A 103 8.79 9.01 -1.44
CA THR A 103 9.15 10.42 -1.26
C THR A 103 8.64 10.92 0.09
N ASN A 104 9.52 11.55 0.88
CA ASN A 104 9.13 12.31 2.06
C ASN A 104 8.52 13.66 1.66
N ALA A 105 7.98 14.40 2.61
CA ALA A 105 7.35 15.69 2.34
C ALA A 105 7.69 16.74 3.40
N ALA A 106 7.63 18.01 3.01
CA ALA A 106 7.67 19.14 3.93
C ALA A 106 6.33 19.31 4.68
N THR A 107 6.34 20.17 5.72
CA THR A 107 5.13 20.53 6.47
C THR A 107 4.02 21.01 5.52
N GLY A 108 2.82 20.43 5.66
CA GLY A 108 1.65 20.79 4.85
C GLY A 108 1.47 19.94 3.60
N SER A 109 2.41 19.01 3.31
CA SER A 109 2.32 18.05 2.20
C SER A 109 2.42 16.62 2.73
N GLY A 110 1.87 15.64 2.03
CA GLY A 110 1.95 14.22 2.38
C GLY A 110 3.13 13.51 1.71
N PRO A 111 3.78 12.54 2.37
CA PRO A 111 4.70 11.62 1.69
C PRO A 111 3.95 10.74 0.69
N SER A 112 4.66 10.19 -0.29
CA SER A 112 4.05 9.37 -1.33
C SER A 112 4.80 8.07 -1.59
N ILE A 113 4.04 7.06 -2.07
CA ILE A 113 4.54 5.82 -2.67
C ILE A 113 3.97 5.77 -4.07
N VAL A 114 4.81 5.80 -5.09
CA VAL A 114 4.41 5.95 -6.49
C VAL A 114 5.08 4.88 -7.34
N ALA A 115 4.30 4.21 -8.22
CA ALA A 115 4.87 3.38 -9.28
C ALA A 115 5.33 4.29 -10.41
N THR A 116 6.62 4.20 -10.78
CA THR A 116 7.27 5.04 -11.80
C THR A 116 8.13 4.19 -12.72
N GLY A 117 8.55 4.75 -13.86
CA GLY A 117 9.43 4.04 -14.78
C GLY A 117 9.30 4.50 -16.24
N SER A 118 9.74 3.65 -17.16
CA SER A 118 9.76 3.96 -18.59
C SER A 118 8.47 3.57 -19.32
N ASP A 119 7.63 2.73 -18.75
CA ASP A 119 6.37 2.34 -19.37
C ASP A 119 5.32 3.45 -19.23
N THR A 120 4.39 3.51 -20.18
CA THR A 120 3.33 4.53 -20.20
C THR A 120 2.31 4.32 -19.08
N ASN A 121 2.01 3.06 -18.74
CA ASN A 121 1.05 2.68 -17.71
C ASN A 121 1.71 1.66 -16.77
N ILE A 122 1.72 1.96 -15.48
CA ILE A 122 2.36 1.15 -14.45
C ILE A 122 1.39 0.99 -13.29
N ASP A 123 1.02 -0.25 -12.99
CA ASP A 123 0.14 -0.56 -11.87
C ASP A 123 0.93 -0.63 -10.55
N LEU A 124 0.34 -0.14 -9.47
CA LEU A 124 0.80 -0.41 -8.12
C LEU A 124 -0.06 -1.55 -7.52
N THR A 125 0.55 -2.71 -7.29
CA THR A 125 -0.14 -3.88 -6.74
C THR A 125 0.14 -4.03 -5.25
N LEU A 126 -0.92 -4.05 -4.44
CA LEU A 126 -0.88 -4.42 -3.02
C LEU A 126 -1.59 -5.76 -2.85
N ASN A 127 -0.84 -6.84 -2.64
CA ASN A 127 -1.37 -8.20 -2.61
C ASN A 127 -1.06 -8.92 -1.29
N PRO A 128 -1.98 -8.95 -0.33
CA PRO A 128 -1.83 -9.73 0.90
C PRO A 128 -1.74 -11.23 0.61
N LYS A 129 -1.02 -11.97 1.44
CA LYS A 129 -0.88 -13.42 1.32
C LYS A 129 -2.12 -14.15 1.86
N GLY A 130 -2.59 -15.17 1.14
CA GLY A 130 -3.67 -16.07 1.59
C GLY A 130 -5.00 -15.33 1.77
N SER A 131 -5.57 -15.39 2.97
CA SER A 131 -6.82 -14.71 3.34
C SER A 131 -6.58 -13.34 4.00
N GLY A 132 -5.37 -12.80 3.92
CA GLY A 132 -5.06 -11.48 4.45
C GLY A 132 -5.82 -10.36 3.73
N THR A 133 -5.84 -9.17 4.33
CA THR A 133 -6.52 -7.98 3.79
C THR A 133 -5.57 -6.79 3.77
N VAL A 134 -5.82 -5.84 2.88
CA VAL A 134 -5.24 -4.49 2.98
C VAL A 134 -6.14 -3.68 3.91
N ASN A 135 -5.64 -3.31 5.09
CA ASN A 135 -6.36 -2.48 6.05
C ASN A 135 -5.97 -1.02 5.87
N ILE A 136 -6.96 -0.15 5.76
CA ILE A 136 -6.79 1.30 5.71
C ILE A 136 -7.62 1.88 6.86
N ASP A 137 -6.94 2.38 7.88
CA ASP A 137 -7.58 2.82 9.15
C ASP A 137 -8.20 4.22 9.08
N THR A 138 -8.13 4.86 7.93
CA THR A 138 -8.64 6.21 7.71
C THR A 138 -9.54 6.28 6.47
N ASN A 139 -9.92 7.49 6.06
CA ASN A 139 -10.71 7.69 4.86
C ASN A 139 -9.93 7.28 3.61
N VAL A 140 -10.63 6.74 2.63
CA VAL A 140 -10.12 6.46 1.29
C VAL A 140 -10.74 7.46 0.33
N GLU A 141 -9.88 8.17 -0.40
CA GLU A 141 -10.29 9.02 -1.51
C GLU A 141 -9.82 8.39 -2.82
N VAL A 142 -10.72 8.28 -3.78
CA VAL A 142 -10.42 7.85 -5.14
C VAL A 142 -10.73 9.02 -6.07
N SER A 143 -9.68 9.73 -6.50
CA SER A 143 -9.79 10.87 -7.40
C SER A 143 -9.72 10.39 -8.84
N ASP A 144 -10.62 10.89 -9.71
CA ASP A 144 -10.66 10.60 -11.14
C ASP A 144 -10.74 9.10 -11.50
N GLY A 145 -11.24 8.28 -10.56
CA GLY A 145 -11.14 6.83 -10.64
C GLY A 145 -12.46 6.08 -10.68
N LEU A 146 -12.36 4.84 -11.11
CA LEU A 146 -13.37 3.81 -11.04
C LEU A 146 -13.00 2.82 -9.93
N ILE A 147 -13.96 2.45 -9.09
CA ILE A 147 -13.79 1.32 -8.17
C ILE A 147 -14.41 0.08 -8.80
N GLU A 148 -13.59 -0.84 -9.25
CA GLU A 148 -14.01 -2.15 -9.72
C GLU A 148 -13.81 -3.21 -8.64
N LEU A 149 -14.88 -3.90 -8.25
CA LEU A 149 -14.81 -5.02 -7.32
C LEU A 149 -14.98 -6.32 -8.11
N LYS A 150 -13.89 -7.06 -8.28
CA LYS A 150 -13.87 -8.34 -9.01
C LYS A 150 -13.61 -9.49 -8.04
N THR A 151 -14.30 -10.62 -8.26
CA THR A 151 -14.03 -11.87 -7.54
C THR A 151 -13.74 -12.96 -8.55
N GLY A 152 -12.66 -13.69 -8.39
CA GLY A 152 -12.25 -14.76 -9.32
C GLY A 152 -12.80 -16.15 -9.00
N THR A 153 -13.58 -16.32 -7.92
CA THR A 153 -13.78 -17.63 -7.28
C THR A 153 -15.24 -17.98 -6.99
N GLY A 154 -16.16 -17.61 -7.88
CA GLY A 154 -17.57 -18.06 -7.77
C GLY A 154 -18.45 -17.33 -6.73
N SER A 155 -17.89 -16.41 -5.96
CA SER A 155 -18.66 -15.52 -5.11
C SER A 155 -18.92 -14.18 -5.82
N VAL A 156 -20.08 -13.57 -5.60
CA VAL A 156 -20.38 -12.24 -6.14
C VAL A 156 -19.67 -11.14 -5.35
N ALA A 157 -19.31 -10.05 -6.04
CA ALA A 157 -18.71 -8.88 -5.42
C ALA A 157 -19.72 -8.16 -4.50
N LYS A 158 -19.23 -7.60 -3.39
CA LYS A 158 -20.07 -6.97 -2.36
C LYS A 158 -19.39 -5.77 -1.73
N ILE A 159 -20.19 -4.77 -1.34
CA ILE A 159 -19.80 -3.71 -0.42
C ILE A 159 -20.64 -3.86 0.84
N LYS A 160 -20.02 -3.81 2.01
CA LYS A 160 -20.71 -3.85 3.31
C LYS A 160 -20.55 -2.53 4.03
N PHE A 161 -21.65 -2.01 4.52
CA PHE A 161 -21.70 -0.85 5.40
C PHE A 161 -22.12 -1.31 6.78
N TYR A 162 -21.26 -1.13 7.77
CA TYR A 162 -21.54 -1.51 9.14
C TYR A 162 -22.15 -0.36 9.93
N CYS A 163 -22.93 -0.68 10.95
CA CYS A 163 -23.47 0.29 11.88
C CYS A 163 -22.38 0.91 12.76
N GLU A 164 -22.66 2.04 13.37
CA GLU A 164 -21.76 2.87 14.16
C GLU A 164 -21.30 2.24 15.47
N SER A 165 -21.95 1.19 15.94
CA SER A 165 -21.64 0.56 17.23
C SER A 165 -21.27 -0.91 17.08
N GLY A 166 -20.02 -1.24 17.42
CA GLY A 166 -19.53 -2.61 17.54
C GLY A 166 -19.51 -3.44 16.26
N ASN A 167 -19.79 -2.83 15.09
CA ASN A 167 -19.82 -3.54 13.79
C ASN A 167 -20.71 -4.81 13.80
N GLN A 168 -21.84 -4.77 14.51
CA GLN A 168 -22.70 -5.94 14.68
C GLN A 168 -23.67 -6.14 13.52
N HIS A 169 -24.09 -5.07 12.84
CA HIS A 169 -25.08 -5.10 11.77
C HIS A 169 -24.48 -4.49 10.50
N ALA A 170 -24.70 -5.16 9.36
CA ALA A 170 -24.21 -4.67 8.08
C ALA A 170 -25.32 -4.67 7.03
N GLN A 171 -25.40 -3.57 6.28
CA GLN A 171 -26.11 -3.51 5.00
C GLN A 171 -25.12 -3.93 3.89
N THR A 172 -25.62 -4.62 2.87
CA THR A 172 -24.78 -5.14 1.79
C THR A 172 -25.36 -4.72 0.43
N LEU A 173 -24.54 -4.04 -0.38
CA LEU A 173 -24.74 -3.95 -1.83
C LEU A 173 -24.04 -5.14 -2.48
N GLN A 174 -24.75 -5.88 -3.32
CA GLN A 174 -24.24 -7.12 -3.92
C GLN A 174 -24.56 -7.16 -5.41
N ALA A 175 -23.57 -7.59 -6.20
CA ALA A 175 -23.79 -7.87 -7.62
C ALA A 175 -24.75 -9.04 -7.82
N ALA A 176 -25.48 -9.05 -8.96
CA ALA A 176 -26.28 -10.20 -9.36
C ALA A 176 -25.38 -11.42 -9.58
N PRO A 177 -25.90 -12.65 -9.36
CA PRO A 177 -25.14 -13.87 -9.67
C PRO A 177 -24.89 -13.99 -11.18
N HIS A 178 -23.80 -14.67 -11.54
CA HIS A 178 -23.43 -14.90 -12.96
C HIS A 178 -24.58 -15.49 -13.80
N SER A 179 -25.35 -16.39 -13.21
CA SER A 179 -26.51 -17.04 -13.86
C SER A 179 -27.62 -16.07 -14.29
N ALA A 180 -27.65 -14.86 -13.71
CA ALA A 180 -28.61 -13.83 -14.10
C ALA A 180 -28.26 -13.13 -15.43
N GLY A 181 -27.00 -13.25 -15.91
CA GLY A 181 -26.53 -12.65 -17.18
C GLY A 181 -26.71 -11.12 -17.25
N SER A 182 -26.77 -10.44 -16.10
CA SER A 182 -27.13 -9.02 -16.03
C SER A 182 -25.91 -8.11 -16.15
N SER A 183 -26.01 -7.10 -17.01
CA SER A 183 -25.10 -5.95 -17.09
C SER A 183 -25.84 -4.64 -16.75
N ALA A 184 -26.86 -4.73 -15.89
CA ALA A 184 -27.70 -3.59 -15.53
C ALA A 184 -26.89 -2.50 -14.80
N VAL A 185 -27.24 -1.25 -15.07
CA VAL A 185 -26.68 -0.07 -14.40
C VAL A 185 -27.74 0.50 -13.48
N LEU A 186 -27.40 0.70 -12.20
CA LEU A 186 -28.21 1.46 -11.25
C LEU A 186 -27.72 2.90 -11.23
N VAL A 187 -28.53 3.81 -11.73
CA VAL A 187 -28.27 5.24 -11.66
C VAL A 187 -28.85 5.78 -10.35
N LEU A 188 -28.01 6.40 -9.54
CA LEU A 188 -28.47 7.04 -8.29
C LEU A 188 -29.27 8.31 -8.61
N PRO A 189 -30.33 8.61 -7.81
CA PRO A 189 -31.14 9.82 -8.03
C PRO A 189 -30.31 11.09 -7.84
N VAL A 190 -30.63 12.13 -8.60
CA VAL A 190 -29.97 13.45 -8.52
C VAL A 190 -30.42 14.28 -7.33
N THR A 191 -31.48 13.88 -6.66
CA THR A 191 -32.04 14.52 -5.46
C THR A 191 -31.81 13.63 -4.25
N SER A 192 -31.72 14.26 -3.06
CA SER A 192 -31.61 13.51 -1.81
C SER A 192 -32.85 12.65 -1.55
N GLY A 193 -32.63 11.42 -1.10
CA GLY A 193 -33.71 10.47 -0.80
C GLY A 193 -33.17 9.12 -0.36
N ASN A 194 -34.06 8.20 -0.05
CA ASN A 194 -33.76 6.84 0.30
C ASN A 194 -33.87 5.92 -0.91
N LEU A 195 -32.95 4.95 -1.06
CA LEU A 195 -33.16 3.81 -1.94
C LEU A 195 -34.18 2.88 -1.27
N ILE A 196 -35.26 2.59 -1.97
CA ILE A 196 -36.33 1.75 -1.44
C ILE A 196 -36.16 0.34 -1.94
N GLY A 197 -36.05 -0.62 -1.02
CA GLY A 197 -36.03 -2.04 -1.31
C GLY A 197 -37.41 -2.66 -1.34
N THR A 198 -37.57 -3.80 -2.01
CA THR A 198 -38.85 -4.53 -2.09
C THR A 198 -39.34 -5.06 -0.74
N GLY A 199 -38.44 -5.11 0.27
CA GLY A 199 -38.78 -5.50 1.66
C GLY A 199 -39.15 -4.33 2.57
N ASP A 200 -39.06 -3.10 2.08
CA ASP A 200 -39.42 -1.92 2.87
C ASP A 200 -40.95 -1.82 3.04
N THR A 201 -41.39 -1.70 4.29
CA THR A 201 -42.81 -1.54 4.65
C THR A 201 -43.18 -0.09 4.87
N GLY A 202 -42.31 0.86 4.56
CA GLY A 202 -42.57 2.29 4.69
C GLY A 202 -43.48 2.82 3.60
N THR A 203 -44.06 4.00 3.85
CA THR A 203 -44.88 4.71 2.87
C THR A 203 -44.03 5.28 1.75
N LEU A 204 -44.24 4.81 0.52
CA LEU A 204 -43.85 5.56 -0.68
C LEU A 204 -44.74 6.81 -0.74
N PRO A 205 -44.16 8.03 -0.78
CA PRO A 205 -45.00 9.22 -1.04
C PRO A 205 -45.74 9.02 -2.37
N LEU A 206 -47.04 9.27 -2.39
CA LEU A 206 -47.84 9.12 -3.59
C LEU A 206 -47.26 9.92 -4.79
N ALA A 207 -46.60 11.04 -4.49
CA ALA A 207 -45.86 11.84 -5.48
C ALA A 207 -44.65 11.12 -6.12
N ALA A 208 -44.16 10.00 -5.54
CA ALA A 208 -43.11 9.20 -6.12
C ALA A 208 -43.64 8.12 -7.08
N ILE A 209 -44.95 7.99 -7.19
CA ILE A 209 -45.62 7.07 -8.12
C ILE A 209 -46.07 7.88 -9.31
N ASP A 210 -45.38 7.78 -10.44
CA ASP A 210 -45.80 8.41 -11.69
C ASP A 210 -46.94 7.59 -12.31
N ILE A 211 -48.17 8.05 -12.03
CA ILE A 211 -49.38 7.42 -12.56
C ILE A 211 -49.58 7.81 -14.04
N ASP A 212 -49.23 9.05 -14.40
CA ASP A 212 -49.38 9.56 -15.78
C ASP A 212 -48.41 8.89 -16.76
N GLY A 213 -47.22 8.44 -16.25
CA GLY A 213 -46.25 7.67 -17.02
C GLY A 213 -46.64 6.19 -17.21
N GLY A 214 -47.71 5.74 -16.58
CA GLY A 214 -48.25 4.39 -16.73
C GLY A 214 -48.86 4.18 -18.14
N THR A 215 -48.73 2.95 -18.67
CA THR A 215 -49.40 2.57 -19.91
C THR A 215 -50.92 2.50 -19.67
N ASP A 216 -51.69 3.21 -20.49
CA ASP A 216 -53.15 3.10 -20.47
C ASP A 216 -53.60 1.65 -20.64
N ILE A 217 -54.56 1.22 -19.83
CA ILE A 217 -55.11 -0.14 -19.92
C ILE A 217 -55.77 -0.41 -21.32
N GLY A 218 -56.11 0.65 -22.06
CA GLY A 218 -56.61 0.56 -23.44
C GLY A 218 -57.98 -0.14 -23.60
N ALA A 219 -58.66 -0.40 -22.49
CA ALA A 219 -59.97 -1.08 -22.47
C ALA A 219 -60.84 -0.57 -21.33
N ALA A 220 -62.18 -0.79 -21.45
CA ALA A 220 -63.05 -0.50 -20.34
C ALA A 220 -62.72 -1.36 -19.11
N LEU A 221 -62.80 -0.74 -17.92
CA LEU A 221 -62.58 -1.48 -16.67
C LEU A 221 -63.69 -2.53 -16.50
N THR A 222 -63.29 -3.70 -16.03
CA THR A 222 -64.15 -4.82 -15.71
C THR A 222 -64.26 -5.03 -14.20
N THR A 223 -65.26 -5.77 -13.75
CA THR A 223 -65.43 -6.08 -12.33
C THR A 223 -64.31 -6.89 -11.69
N SER A 224 -63.45 -7.51 -12.51
CA SER A 224 -62.27 -8.28 -12.07
C SER A 224 -61.02 -7.43 -11.93
N ASP A 225 -60.97 -6.23 -12.51
CA ASP A 225 -59.83 -5.35 -12.43
C ASP A 225 -59.57 -4.90 -10.98
N LEU A 226 -58.31 -4.70 -10.67
CA LEU A 226 -57.87 -4.40 -9.31
C LEU A 226 -57.42 -2.94 -9.19
N ILE A 227 -57.81 -2.31 -8.11
CA ILE A 227 -57.35 -1.00 -7.68
C ILE A 227 -56.60 -1.13 -6.36
N VAL A 228 -55.68 -0.21 -6.11
CA VAL A 228 -55.03 -0.08 -4.80
C VAL A 228 -55.85 0.84 -3.93
N VAL A 229 -56.23 0.40 -2.75
CA VAL A 229 -57.05 1.13 -1.77
C VAL A 229 -56.26 1.20 -0.47
N ASP A 230 -56.21 2.40 0.11
CA ASP A 230 -55.85 2.56 1.53
C ASP A 230 -57.12 2.29 2.35
N ASP A 231 -57.12 1.22 3.16
CA ASP A 231 -58.27 0.81 3.94
C ASP A 231 -58.46 1.57 5.27
N GLY A 232 -57.63 2.61 5.50
CA GLY A 232 -57.69 3.46 6.68
C GLY A 232 -57.29 2.78 8.00
N ALA A 233 -56.92 1.50 7.97
CA ALA A 233 -56.60 0.70 9.15
C ALA A 233 -55.10 0.64 9.43
N GLY A 234 -54.42 1.80 9.52
CA GLY A 234 -53.05 1.87 9.98
C GLY A 234 -51.98 1.62 8.90
N GLY A 235 -52.20 2.06 7.65
CA GLY A 235 -51.16 2.23 6.66
C GLY A 235 -50.88 1.02 5.79
N THR A 236 -51.80 0.09 5.63
CA THR A 236 -51.66 -1.06 4.72
C THR A 236 -52.48 -0.83 3.44
N ASN A 237 -51.79 -0.56 2.33
CA ASN A 237 -52.46 -0.53 1.03
C ASN A 237 -52.95 -1.93 0.65
N ARG A 238 -54.17 -2.05 0.16
CA ARG A 238 -54.75 -3.31 -0.27
C ARG A 238 -55.21 -3.22 -1.72
N LYS A 239 -55.20 -4.35 -2.41
CA LYS A 239 -55.86 -4.48 -3.70
C LYS A 239 -57.34 -4.82 -3.51
N ALA A 240 -58.20 -4.12 -4.19
CA ALA A 240 -59.64 -4.42 -4.22
C ALA A 240 -60.10 -4.58 -5.67
N ALA A 241 -60.95 -5.58 -5.94
CA ALA A 241 -61.60 -5.71 -7.22
C ALA A 241 -62.71 -4.64 -7.36
N LEU A 242 -62.92 -4.11 -8.55
CA LEU A 242 -63.96 -3.11 -8.83
C LEU A 242 -65.34 -3.63 -8.47
N SER A 243 -65.58 -4.95 -8.51
CA SER A 243 -66.83 -5.55 -8.03
C SER A 243 -67.16 -5.29 -6.57
N ARG A 244 -66.23 -4.76 -5.78
CA ARG A 244 -66.43 -4.39 -4.36
C ARG A 244 -66.70 -2.90 -4.15
N MET A 245 -66.66 -2.12 -5.22
CA MET A 245 -67.02 -0.70 -5.20
C MET A 245 -68.53 -0.58 -5.43
N VAL A 246 -69.30 -0.74 -4.36
CA VAL A 246 -70.79 -0.62 -4.40
C VAL A 246 -71.20 0.69 -3.75
#